data_a09c70fb2cbf61bd03ce64b946465f53
#
_entry.id   a09c70fb2cbf61bd03ce64b946465f53
#
_cell.length_a   1.000
_cell.length_b   1.000
_cell.length_c   1.000
_cell.angle_alpha   90.00
_cell.angle_beta   90.00
_cell.angle_gamma   90.00
#
_symmetry.space_group_name_H-M   'P 1'
#
loop_
_entity.id
_entity.type
_entity.pdbx_description
1 polymer ?
#
loop_
_entity_poly.entity_id
_entity_poly.type
_entity_poly.pdbx_seq_one_letter_code
_entity_poly.pdbx_strand_id
1 'polypeptide(L)'
;YGGDAVFLLAAVLDTKQLHDLAEEATSLGLESVVEVRTEDEIEALDMSAMDIISINNRNPDSFETDIYTSVRLKKFVPNDKIIVSECGIETGKDIDLLMSHGIHAFVVGEPLLRVEEPGRALAELLHSVEGVRSRR
;
A
#
# COMPACT_ATOMS: atom_id res chain seq x y z
N TYR A 1 6.93 -16.90 14.00
CA TYR A 1 5.50 -16.92 13.64
C TYR A 1 5.28 -17.11 12.13
N GLY A 2 6.33 -17.18 11.31
CA GLY A 2 6.26 -17.50 9.88
C GLY A 2 5.81 -16.33 8.99
N GLY A 3 6.04 -15.08 9.39
CA GLY A 3 5.83 -13.91 8.53
C GLY A 3 6.98 -13.74 7.55
N ASP A 4 6.71 -13.22 6.35
CA ASP A 4 7.71 -12.91 5.33
C ASP A 4 8.04 -11.41 5.28
N ALA A 5 7.20 -10.58 5.89
CA ALA A 5 7.38 -9.12 5.95
C ALA A 5 6.86 -8.53 7.27
N VAL A 6 7.33 -7.34 7.59
CA VAL A 6 6.85 -6.52 8.70
C VAL A 6 6.27 -5.21 8.19
N PHE A 7 5.26 -4.70 8.88
CA PHE A 7 4.61 -3.42 8.56
C PHE A 7 5.10 -2.36 9.56
N LEU A 8 5.68 -1.27 9.06
CA LEU A 8 6.23 -0.16 9.84
C LEU A 8 5.41 1.11 9.56
N LEU A 9 4.97 1.78 10.61
CA LEU A 9 4.07 2.93 10.50
C LEU A 9 4.84 4.24 10.70
N ALA A 10 5.00 5.04 9.64
CA ALA A 10 5.67 6.35 9.72
C ALA A 10 4.95 7.33 10.65
N ALA A 11 3.64 7.18 10.82
CA ALA A 11 2.86 8.03 11.71
C ALA A 11 3.20 7.88 13.21
N VAL A 12 3.87 6.80 13.64
CA VAL A 12 4.15 6.50 15.06
C VAL A 12 5.61 6.22 15.35
N LEU A 13 6.45 6.07 14.32
CA LEU A 13 7.88 5.81 14.43
C LEU A 13 8.65 7.02 13.90
N ASP A 14 9.69 7.41 14.59
CA ASP A 14 10.62 8.42 14.05
C ASP A 14 11.52 7.80 12.96
N THR A 15 12.20 8.66 12.19
CA THR A 15 13.05 8.25 11.07
C THR A 15 14.12 7.24 11.48
N LYS A 16 14.72 7.43 12.66
CA LYS A 16 15.76 6.51 13.18
C LYS A 16 15.17 5.16 13.53
N GLN A 17 14.01 5.13 14.20
CA GLN A 17 13.31 3.88 14.55
C GLN A 17 12.89 3.11 13.29
N LEU A 18 12.38 3.82 12.27
CA LEU A 18 12.02 3.21 10.98
C LEU A 18 13.23 2.55 10.31
N HIS A 19 14.36 3.28 10.27
CA HIS A 19 15.59 2.78 9.69
C HIS A 19 16.13 1.55 10.47
N ASP A 20 16.26 1.65 11.79
CA ASP A 20 16.76 0.56 12.63
C ASP A 20 15.87 -0.72 12.50
N LEU A 21 14.55 -0.55 12.47
CA LEU A 21 13.61 -1.68 12.32
C LEU A 21 13.63 -2.28 10.91
N ALA A 22 13.81 -1.47 9.87
CA ALA A 22 13.95 -1.96 8.50
C ALA A 22 15.25 -2.76 8.32
N GLU A 23 16.37 -2.28 8.89
CA GLU A 23 17.63 -3.02 8.89
C GLU A 23 17.52 -4.34 9.67
N GLU A 24 16.87 -4.32 10.83
CA GLU A 24 16.66 -5.54 11.63
C GLU A 24 15.80 -6.55 10.86
N ALA A 25 14.71 -6.10 10.21
CA ALA A 25 13.88 -6.95 9.37
C ALA A 25 14.71 -7.61 8.26
N THR A 26 15.52 -6.84 7.56
CA THR A 26 16.41 -7.33 6.51
C THR A 26 17.42 -8.35 7.05
N SER A 27 17.99 -8.10 8.23
CA SER A 27 18.94 -9.02 8.87
C SER A 27 18.32 -10.37 9.20
N LEU A 28 17.01 -10.39 9.44
CA LEU A 28 16.21 -11.60 9.71
C LEU A 28 15.63 -12.25 8.44
N GLY A 29 15.94 -11.71 7.26
CA GLY A 29 15.43 -12.18 5.98
C GLY A 29 13.95 -11.82 5.73
N LEU A 30 13.45 -10.77 6.38
CA LEU A 30 12.11 -10.24 6.20
C LEU A 30 12.12 -9.00 5.32
N GLU A 31 11.06 -8.79 4.55
CA GLU A 31 10.81 -7.52 3.89
C GLU A 31 10.21 -6.49 4.87
N SER A 32 10.44 -5.19 4.63
CA SER A 32 9.76 -4.13 5.35
C SER A 32 8.81 -3.37 4.42
N VAL A 33 7.58 -3.17 4.88
CA VAL A 33 6.58 -2.33 4.20
C VAL A 33 6.35 -1.10 5.08
N VAL A 34 6.68 0.09 4.57
CA VAL A 34 6.53 1.34 5.34
C VAL A 34 5.24 2.04 4.94
N GLU A 35 4.31 2.17 5.90
CA GLU A 35 3.06 2.90 5.70
C GLU A 35 3.27 4.40 5.87
N VAL A 36 2.75 5.16 4.90
CA VAL A 36 2.72 6.62 4.89
C VAL A 36 1.33 7.15 4.54
N ARG A 37 1.00 8.37 4.99
CA ARG A 37 -0.28 9.05 4.77
C ARG A 37 -0.14 10.48 4.28
N THR A 38 1.06 11.06 4.46
CA THR A 38 1.32 12.48 4.14
C THR A 38 2.63 12.64 3.37
N GLU A 39 2.78 13.80 2.75
CA GLU A 39 4.02 14.22 2.07
C GLU A 39 5.17 14.33 3.08
N ASP A 40 4.91 14.96 4.23
CA ASP A 40 5.92 15.15 5.29
C ASP A 40 6.47 13.81 5.81
N GLU A 41 5.60 12.79 5.95
CA GLU A 41 6.05 11.44 6.31
C GLU A 41 6.97 10.85 5.25
N ILE A 42 6.65 11.00 3.96
CA ILE A 42 7.48 10.51 2.84
C ILE A 42 8.83 11.22 2.81
N GLU A 43 8.85 12.55 2.97
CA GLU A 43 10.07 13.36 2.97
C GLU A 43 11.00 13.04 4.15
N ALA A 44 10.44 12.58 5.27
CA ALA A 44 11.20 12.17 6.44
C ALA A 44 11.85 10.78 6.31
N LEU A 45 11.45 9.95 5.32
CA LEU A 45 11.97 8.59 5.16
C LEU A 45 13.40 8.56 4.59
N ASP A 46 14.21 7.66 5.12
CA ASP A 46 15.42 7.22 4.42
C ASP A 46 15.08 6.16 3.37
N MET A 47 14.85 6.60 2.16
CA MET A 47 14.48 5.74 1.03
C MET A 47 15.57 4.72 0.65
N SER A 48 16.81 4.85 1.16
CA SER A 48 17.89 3.89 0.85
C SER A 48 17.68 2.53 1.53
N ALA A 49 16.97 2.51 2.66
CA ALA A 49 16.71 1.32 3.47
C ALA A 49 15.30 0.73 3.25
N MET A 50 14.50 1.31 2.36
CA MET A 50 13.07 0.98 2.22
C MET A 50 12.70 0.74 0.77
N ASP A 51 12.29 -0.47 0.41
CA ASP A 51 11.94 -0.84 -0.97
C ASP A 51 10.44 -0.84 -1.24
N ILE A 52 9.61 -0.98 -0.21
CA ILE A 52 8.15 -1.07 -0.33
C ILE A 52 7.49 0.02 0.50
N ILE A 53 6.79 0.94 -0.16
CA ILE A 53 6.07 2.04 0.47
C ILE A 53 4.56 1.81 0.29
N SER A 54 3.84 1.71 1.40
CA SER A 54 2.38 1.59 1.40
C SER A 54 1.73 2.95 1.68
N ILE A 55 0.93 3.42 0.75
CA ILE A 55 0.19 4.68 0.90
C ILE A 55 -1.21 4.35 1.41
N ASN A 56 -1.50 4.79 2.63
CA ASN A 56 -2.81 4.60 3.24
C ASN A 56 -3.76 5.74 2.85
N ASN A 57 -4.83 5.38 2.14
CA ASN A 57 -5.85 6.32 1.68
C ASN A 57 -6.85 6.75 2.77
N ARG A 58 -6.75 6.19 3.98
CA ARG A 58 -7.67 6.52 5.08
C ARG A 58 -7.14 7.68 5.91
N ASN A 59 -7.95 8.71 6.05
CA ASN A 59 -7.68 9.80 7.00
C ASN A 59 -7.83 9.26 8.44
N PRO A 60 -6.83 9.43 9.32
CA PRO A 60 -6.89 8.89 10.68
C PRO A 60 -7.92 9.57 11.59
N ASP A 61 -8.27 10.83 11.30
CA ASP A 61 -9.18 11.62 12.14
C ASP A 61 -10.65 11.45 11.73
N SER A 62 -10.94 11.53 10.42
CA SER A 62 -12.31 11.40 9.89
C SER A 62 -12.70 9.96 9.53
N PHE A 63 -11.72 9.05 9.42
CA PHE A 63 -11.87 7.69 8.90
C PHE A 63 -12.37 7.60 7.45
N GLU A 64 -12.53 8.72 6.77
CA GLU A 64 -12.86 8.77 5.34
C GLU A 64 -11.70 8.27 4.49
N THR A 65 -12.03 7.64 3.36
CA THR A 65 -11.04 7.13 2.41
C THR A 65 -11.10 7.93 1.10
N ASP A 66 -9.93 8.24 0.56
CA ASP A 66 -9.77 8.91 -0.75
C ASP A 66 -8.61 8.27 -1.52
N ILE A 67 -8.93 7.44 -2.52
CA ILE A 67 -7.93 6.74 -3.34
C ILE A 67 -7.00 7.71 -4.11
N TYR A 68 -7.42 8.96 -4.34
CA TYR A 68 -6.56 9.99 -4.91
C TYR A 68 -5.40 10.39 -3.99
N THR A 69 -5.43 10.03 -2.71
CA THR A 69 -4.27 10.19 -1.82
C THR A 69 -3.07 9.43 -2.37
N SER A 70 -3.22 8.17 -2.77
CA SER A 70 -2.16 7.40 -3.41
C SER A 70 -1.67 8.05 -4.70
N VAL A 71 -2.58 8.57 -5.53
CA VAL A 71 -2.23 9.26 -6.78
C VAL A 71 -1.42 10.53 -6.51
N ARG A 72 -1.81 11.30 -5.49
CA ARG A 72 -1.10 12.54 -5.10
C ARG A 72 0.28 12.26 -4.50
N LEU A 73 0.36 11.29 -3.59
CA LEU A 73 1.59 11.01 -2.85
C LEU A 73 2.64 10.23 -3.65
N LYS A 74 2.21 9.43 -4.63
CA LYS A 74 3.13 8.67 -5.48
C LYS A 74 4.26 9.51 -6.08
N LYS A 75 4.01 10.78 -6.43
CA LYS A 75 5.01 11.66 -7.05
C LYS A 75 6.22 11.97 -6.16
N PHE A 76 6.09 11.80 -4.84
CA PHE A 76 7.16 12.00 -3.86
C PHE A 76 7.97 10.72 -3.58
N VAL A 77 7.49 9.57 -4.05
CA VAL A 77 8.18 8.28 -3.89
C VAL A 77 9.03 8.01 -5.14
N PRO A 78 10.32 7.64 -5.00
CA PRO A 78 11.19 7.29 -6.11
C PRO A 78 10.60 6.17 -6.98
N ASN A 79 10.87 6.21 -8.29
CA ASN A 79 10.27 5.27 -9.24
C ASN A 79 10.82 3.84 -9.16
N ASP A 80 11.93 3.63 -8.47
CA ASP A 80 12.55 2.33 -8.21
C ASP A 80 11.91 1.61 -7.01
N LYS A 81 11.02 2.27 -6.26
CA LYS A 81 10.32 1.68 -5.12
C LYS A 81 9.00 1.04 -5.52
N ILE A 82 8.63 -0.03 -4.81
CA ILE A 82 7.32 -0.65 -4.95
C ILE A 82 6.31 0.19 -4.16
N ILE A 83 5.27 0.66 -4.84
CA ILE A 83 4.19 1.42 -4.21
C ILE A 83 2.97 0.53 -4.07
N VAL A 84 2.52 0.39 -2.84
CA VAL A 84 1.27 -0.27 -2.45
C VAL A 84 0.23 0.80 -2.15
N SER A 85 -0.99 0.63 -2.63
CA SER A 85 -2.14 1.46 -2.22
C SER A 85 -3.05 0.64 -1.33
N GLU A 86 -3.45 1.21 -0.20
CA GLU A 86 -4.33 0.54 0.75
C GLU A 86 -5.47 1.43 1.21
N CYS A 87 -6.57 0.81 1.66
CA CYS A 87 -7.83 1.42 2.05
C CYS A 87 -8.57 2.14 0.90
N GLY A 88 -9.91 2.07 0.93
CA GLY A 88 -10.79 2.74 -0.02
C GLY A 88 -10.84 2.15 -1.43
N ILE A 89 -10.23 1.00 -1.67
CA ILE A 89 -10.32 0.26 -2.93
C ILE A 89 -11.52 -0.66 -2.84
N GLU A 90 -12.59 -0.37 -3.59
CA GLU A 90 -13.84 -1.12 -3.52
C GLU A 90 -14.18 -1.84 -4.83
N THR A 91 -13.73 -1.32 -5.96
CA THR A 91 -14.09 -1.81 -7.29
C THR A 91 -12.88 -1.99 -8.20
N GLY A 92 -13.05 -2.76 -9.29
CA GLY A 92 -12.02 -2.88 -10.32
C GLY A 92 -11.67 -1.55 -10.99
N LYS A 93 -12.60 -0.58 -11.04
CA LYS A 93 -12.33 0.76 -11.57
C LYS A 93 -11.35 1.54 -10.69
N ASP A 94 -11.39 1.33 -9.38
CA ASP A 94 -10.43 1.94 -8.46
C ASP A 94 -9.02 1.39 -8.72
N ILE A 95 -8.93 0.08 -8.94
CA ILE A 95 -7.68 -0.58 -9.30
C ILE A 95 -7.17 -0.08 -10.67
N ASP A 96 -8.04 0.00 -11.68
CA ASP A 96 -7.68 0.52 -13.01
C ASP A 96 -7.19 1.97 -12.95
N LEU A 97 -7.84 2.82 -12.13
CA LEU A 97 -7.39 4.18 -11.87
C LEU A 97 -5.98 4.21 -11.28
N LEU A 98 -5.75 3.46 -10.21
CA LEU A 98 -4.45 3.40 -9.55
C LEU A 98 -3.36 2.84 -10.47
N MET A 99 -3.67 1.80 -11.24
CA MET A 99 -2.77 1.22 -12.24
C MET A 99 -2.41 2.22 -13.34
N SER A 100 -3.37 3.03 -13.80
CA SER A 100 -3.13 4.07 -14.80
C SER A 100 -2.15 5.16 -14.32
N HIS A 101 -2.00 5.30 -12.99
CA HIS A 101 -1.03 6.18 -12.35
C HIS A 101 0.25 5.45 -11.92
N GLY A 102 0.45 4.18 -12.33
CA GLY A 102 1.67 3.42 -12.08
C GLY A 102 1.76 2.83 -10.66
N ILE A 103 0.62 2.58 -10.01
CA ILE A 103 0.53 1.82 -8.76
C ILE A 103 0.01 0.43 -9.08
N HIS A 104 0.77 -0.62 -8.77
CA HIS A 104 0.48 -1.99 -9.21
C HIS A 104 0.36 -3.01 -8.07
N ALA A 105 0.44 -2.55 -6.83
CA ALA A 105 0.24 -3.39 -5.64
C ALA A 105 -0.87 -2.79 -4.75
N PHE A 106 -1.72 -3.64 -4.20
CA PHE A 106 -2.95 -3.22 -3.49
C PHE A 106 -3.19 -4.07 -2.26
N VAL A 107 -3.63 -3.44 -1.17
CA VAL A 107 -4.18 -4.12 0.00
C VAL A 107 -5.69 -3.87 0.04
N VAL A 108 -6.46 -4.94 -0.12
CA VAL A 108 -7.92 -4.91 -0.14
C VAL A 108 -8.45 -5.85 0.94
N GLY A 109 -9.09 -5.31 1.96
CA GLY A 109 -9.66 -6.10 3.07
C GLY A 109 -11.16 -5.87 3.22
N GLU A 110 -11.55 -4.65 3.51
CA GLU A 110 -12.90 -4.29 3.92
C GLU A 110 -14.02 -4.76 2.95
N PRO A 111 -13.94 -4.58 1.63
CA PRO A 111 -14.97 -5.07 0.70
C PRO A 111 -15.09 -6.60 0.69
N LEU A 112 -13.99 -7.31 0.95
CA LEU A 112 -13.97 -8.77 0.94
C LEU A 112 -14.51 -9.35 2.26
N LEU A 113 -14.33 -8.62 3.38
CA LEU A 113 -14.76 -9.08 4.70
C LEU A 113 -16.23 -8.74 5.02
N ARG A 114 -16.86 -7.87 4.22
CA ARG A 114 -18.29 -7.50 4.38
C ARG A 114 -19.28 -8.53 3.80
N VAL A 115 -18.81 -9.51 3.06
CA VAL A 115 -19.62 -10.48 2.33
C VAL A 115 -19.47 -11.89 2.89
N GLU A 116 -20.47 -12.74 2.67
CA GLU A 116 -20.47 -14.13 3.16
C GLU A 116 -19.40 -15.00 2.45
N GLU A 117 -19.08 -14.69 1.19
CA GLU A 117 -18.12 -15.46 0.37
C GLU A 117 -16.94 -14.59 -0.10
N PRO A 118 -15.93 -14.32 0.76
CA PRO A 118 -14.80 -13.46 0.42
C PRO A 118 -14.02 -13.90 -0.82
N GLY A 119 -13.86 -15.21 -1.01
CA GLY A 119 -13.15 -15.76 -2.16
C GLY A 119 -13.86 -15.46 -3.49
N ARG A 120 -15.19 -15.49 -3.51
CA ARG A 120 -15.99 -15.11 -4.67
C ARG A 120 -15.87 -13.61 -4.94
N ALA A 121 -15.99 -12.78 -3.91
CA ALA A 121 -15.83 -11.34 -4.03
C ALA A 121 -14.44 -10.96 -4.57
N LEU A 122 -13.38 -11.62 -4.12
CA LEU A 122 -12.03 -11.42 -4.67
C LEU A 122 -11.97 -11.81 -6.16
N ALA A 123 -12.53 -12.95 -6.53
CA ALA A 123 -12.57 -13.38 -7.93
C ALA A 123 -13.34 -12.38 -8.81
N GLU A 124 -14.48 -11.87 -8.34
CA GLU A 124 -15.29 -10.86 -9.03
C GLU A 124 -14.52 -9.53 -9.16
N LEU A 125 -13.85 -9.08 -8.10
CA LEU A 125 -12.98 -7.89 -8.13
C LEU A 125 -11.89 -8.03 -9.20
N LEU A 126 -11.14 -9.13 -9.19
CA LEU A 126 -10.07 -9.39 -10.17
C LEU A 126 -10.59 -9.48 -11.61
N HIS A 127 -11.78 -10.09 -11.83
CA HIS A 127 -12.40 -10.13 -13.15
C HIS A 127 -12.92 -8.78 -13.63
N SER A 128 -13.17 -7.84 -12.73
CA SER A 128 -13.65 -6.50 -13.09
C SER A 128 -12.52 -5.56 -13.52
N VAL A 129 -11.25 -5.90 -13.25
CA VAL A 129 -10.08 -5.10 -13.61
C VAL A 129 -9.76 -5.27 -15.10
N GLU A 130 -9.80 -4.18 -15.88
CA GLU A 130 -9.57 -4.21 -17.33
C GLU A 130 -8.13 -4.62 -17.69
N GLY A 131 -7.15 -4.14 -16.93
CA GLY A 131 -5.74 -4.47 -17.12
C GLY A 131 -5.40 -5.96 -16.95
N VAL A 132 -6.21 -6.73 -16.23
CA VAL A 132 -6.07 -8.18 -16.08
C VAL A 132 -6.71 -8.93 -17.24
N ARG A 133 -7.80 -8.42 -17.80
CA ARG A 133 -8.51 -9.02 -18.96
C ARG A 133 -7.66 -9.03 -20.23
N SER A 134 -6.83 -8.02 -20.42
CA SER A 134 -6.02 -7.87 -21.65
C SER A 134 -4.78 -8.76 -21.70
N ARG A 135 -4.45 -9.51 -20.63
CA ARG A 135 -3.28 -10.41 -20.54
C ARG A 135 -3.60 -11.91 -20.68
N ARG A 136 -4.85 -12.25 -21.06
CA ARG A 136 -5.29 -13.64 -21.33
C ARG A 136 -5.54 -13.85 -22.84
#